data_d5f9d8e437341d17ae8125e15d7d9216
#
_entry.id   d5f9d8e437341d17ae8125e15d7d9216
#
_cell.length_a   1.000
_cell.length_b   1.000
_cell.length_c   1.000
_cell.angle_alpha   90.00
_cell.angle_beta   90.00
_cell.angle_gamma   90.00
#
_symmetry.space_group_name_H-M   'P 1'
#
loop_
_entity.id
_entity.type
_entity.pdbx_description
1 polymer ?
#
loop_
_entity_poly.entity_id
_entity_poly.type
_entity_poly.pdbx_seq_one_letter_code
_entity_poly.pdbx_strand_id
1 'polypeptide(L)'
;MTSQALLRVQHLRVEIPTRRGVLLALDDVSFAIAPGEILGFVGESGAGKSLTGMAILGLLDPPGRVASGEIWLGERRIDTLSQREMRLIRGKQIGAVFQDPLMSLNPLLQIGDQLIESIRTHLPL
;
A
#
# COMPACT_ATOMS: atom_id res chain seq x y z
N MET A 1 -16.85 -15.00 -19.12
CA MET A 1 -15.62 -14.99 -18.35
C MET A 1 -15.42 -13.64 -17.69
N THR A 2 -15.42 -13.62 -16.40
CA THR A 2 -15.21 -12.37 -15.70
C THR A 2 -13.74 -11.99 -15.79
N SER A 3 -13.46 -10.76 -16.24
CA SER A 3 -12.10 -10.26 -16.21
C SER A 3 -11.66 -10.16 -14.75
N GLN A 4 -10.52 -10.74 -14.43
CA GLN A 4 -9.97 -10.62 -13.09
C GLN A 4 -9.49 -9.19 -12.85
N ALA A 5 -9.80 -8.66 -11.68
CA ALA A 5 -9.25 -7.39 -11.26
C ALA A 5 -7.75 -7.53 -11.03
N LEU A 6 -6.98 -6.51 -11.43
CA LEU A 6 -5.55 -6.46 -11.14
C LEU A 6 -5.32 -6.23 -9.65
N LEU A 7 -6.11 -5.34 -9.06
CA LEU A 7 -6.12 -5.07 -7.63
C LEU A 7 -7.56 -5.11 -7.13
N ARG A 8 -7.81 -5.79 -6.03
CA ARG A 8 -9.13 -5.86 -5.42
C ARG A 8 -9.02 -5.65 -3.93
N VAL A 9 -9.73 -4.66 -3.43
CA VAL A 9 -9.83 -4.35 -2.00
C VAL A 9 -11.27 -4.60 -1.59
N GLN A 10 -11.49 -5.42 -0.57
CA GLN A 10 -12.82 -5.82 -0.13
C GLN A 10 -12.99 -5.55 1.36
N HIS A 11 -13.97 -4.72 1.69
CA HIS A 11 -14.37 -4.42 3.07
C HIS A 11 -13.20 -4.05 3.98
N LEU A 12 -12.29 -3.24 3.44
CA LEU A 12 -11.08 -2.86 4.17
C LEU A 12 -11.43 -1.95 5.34
N ARG A 13 -10.91 -2.30 6.50
CA ARG A 13 -11.09 -1.55 7.73
C ARG A 13 -9.73 -1.34 8.36
N VAL A 14 -9.39 -0.08 8.64
CA VAL A 14 -8.14 0.30 9.30
C VAL A 14 -8.45 0.95 10.62
N GLU A 15 -7.83 0.46 11.68
CA GLU A 15 -7.99 0.98 13.03
C GLU A 15 -6.65 1.54 13.53
N ILE A 16 -6.74 2.62 14.30
CA ILE A 16 -5.59 3.21 14.98
C ILE A 16 -5.90 3.24 16.48
N PRO A 17 -5.32 2.34 17.28
CA PRO A 17 -5.49 2.37 18.73
C PRO A 17 -4.90 3.66 19.32
N THR A 18 -5.64 4.30 20.19
CA THR A 18 -5.22 5.52 20.88
C THR A 18 -5.48 5.36 22.38
N ARG A 19 -4.99 6.30 23.18
CA ARG A 19 -5.23 6.30 24.63
C ARG A 19 -6.70 6.44 24.97
N ARG A 20 -7.50 7.05 24.09
CA ARG A 20 -8.94 7.26 24.30
C ARG A 20 -9.80 6.17 23.70
N GLY A 21 -9.20 5.17 23.08
CA GLY A 21 -9.90 4.09 22.41
C GLY A 21 -9.39 3.88 21.00
N VAL A 22 -10.15 3.15 20.20
CA VAL A 22 -9.76 2.81 18.83
C VAL A 22 -10.38 3.82 17.87
N LEU A 23 -9.54 4.47 17.06
CA LEU A 23 -9.98 5.33 15.98
C LEU A 23 -10.19 4.48 14.72
N LEU A 24 -11.40 4.51 14.16
CA LEU A 24 -11.70 3.85 12.91
C LEU A 24 -11.31 4.78 11.76
N ALA A 25 -10.13 4.56 11.19
CA ALA A 25 -9.57 5.44 10.16
C ALA A 25 -10.14 5.14 8.77
N LEU A 26 -10.37 3.88 8.45
CA LEU A 26 -11.08 3.45 7.24
C LEU A 26 -12.18 2.49 7.65
N ASP A 27 -13.38 2.67 7.09
CA ASP A 27 -14.53 1.84 7.40
C ASP A 27 -15.18 1.30 6.13
N ASP A 28 -15.02 0.00 5.91
CA ASP A 28 -15.67 -0.74 4.84
C ASP A 28 -15.38 -0.17 3.45
N VAL A 29 -14.10 -0.03 3.13
CA VAL A 29 -13.66 0.46 1.81
C VAL A 29 -13.53 -0.72 0.85
N SER A 30 -14.24 -0.66 -0.28
CA SER A 30 -14.19 -1.69 -1.31
C SER A 30 -14.04 -1.06 -2.69
N PHE A 31 -13.13 -1.60 -3.49
CA PHE A 31 -12.98 -1.20 -4.88
C PHE A 31 -12.14 -2.24 -5.62
N ALA A 32 -12.13 -2.14 -6.95
CA ALA A 32 -11.32 -2.99 -7.80
C ALA A 32 -10.77 -2.18 -8.96
N ILE A 33 -9.59 -2.54 -9.42
CA ILE A 33 -8.92 -1.92 -10.57
C ILE A 33 -8.64 -3.02 -11.58
N ALA A 34 -9.18 -2.85 -12.79
CA ALA A 34 -8.94 -3.78 -13.89
C ALA A 34 -7.60 -3.44 -14.57
N PRO A 35 -6.99 -4.42 -15.28
CA PRO A 35 -5.80 -4.14 -16.08
C PRO A 35 -6.03 -2.96 -17.06
N GLY A 36 -5.08 -2.04 -17.09
CA GLY A 36 -5.16 -0.86 -17.96
C GLY A 36 -6.07 0.25 -17.47
N GLU A 37 -6.69 0.09 -16.29
CA GLU A 37 -7.62 1.06 -15.73
C GLU A 37 -6.90 2.02 -14.80
N ILE A 38 -7.37 3.27 -14.76
CA ILE A 38 -6.94 4.27 -13.79
C ILE A 38 -8.15 4.60 -12.91
N LEU A 39 -8.00 4.37 -11.61
CA LEU A 39 -9.05 4.67 -10.65
C LEU A 39 -8.64 5.89 -9.82
N GLY A 40 -9.47 6.92 -9.81
CA GLY A 40 -9.23 8.12 -9.03
C GLY A 40 -9.95 8.07 -7.69
N PHE A 41 -9.28 8.57 -6.64
CA PHE A 41 -9.89 8.79 -5.35
C PHE A 41 -10.03 10.29 -5.13
N VAL A 42 -11.24 10.73 -4.82
CA VAL A 42 -11.51 12.14 -4.53
C VAL A 42 -11.98 12.29 -3.09
N GLY A 43 -11.59 13.37 -2.48
CA GLY A 43 -11.95 13.66 -1.10
C GLY A 43 -11.04 14.72 -0.53
N GLU A 44 -11.43 15.23 0.62
CA GLU A 44 -10.62 16.21 1.32
C GLU A 44 -9.34 15.58 1.89
N SER A 45 -8.33 16.40 2.13
CA SER A 45 -7.10 15.98 2.80
C SER A 45 -7.45 15.35 4.16
N GLY A 46 -6.88 14.19 4.42
CA GLY A 46 -7.19 13.46 5.65
C GLY A 46 -8.38 12.52 5.55
N ALA A 47 -9.02 12.41 4.39
CA ALA A 47 -10.19 11.56 4.18
C ALA A 47 -9.86 10.07 3.92
N GLY A 48 -8.65 9.64 4.22
CA GLY A 48 -8.27 8.23 4.11
C GLY A 48 -7.68 7.82 2.77
N LYS A 49 -7.49 8.75 1.83
CA LYS A 49 -6.88 8.42 0.53
C LYS A 49 -5.48 7.85 0.68
N SER A 50 -4.63 8.53 1.44
CA SER A 50 -3.26 8.09 1.70
C SER A 50 -3.22 6.84 2.55
N LEU A 51 -4.12 6.71 3.53
CA LEU A 51 -4.19 5.52 4.38
C LEU A 51 -4.55 4.27 3.58
N THR A 52 -5.44 4.40 2.59
CA THR A 52 -5.80 3.28 1.73
C THR A 52 -4.57 2.79 0.97
N GLY A 53 -3.79 3.70 0.39
CA GLY A 53 -2.56 3.34 -0.31
C GLY A 53 -1.53 2.70 0.62
N MET A 54 -1.35 3.26 1.82
CA MET A 54 -0.42 2.71 2.80
C MET A 54 -0.85 1.32 3.27
N ALA A 55 -2.15 1.09 3.44
CA ALA A 55 -2.66 -0.23 3.80
C ALA A 55 -2.38 -1.26 2.71
N ILE A 56 -2.58 -0.90 1.45
CA ILE A 56 -2.30 -1.79 0.32
C ILE A 56 -0.81 -2.16 0.28
N LEU A 57 0.06 -1.19 0.51
CA LEU A 57 1.50 -1.41 0.51
C LEU A 57 2.03 -2.09 1.77
N GLY A 58 1.19 -2.26 2.78
CA GLY A 58 1.63 -2.80 4.06
C GLY A 58 2.55 -1.87 4.84
N LEU A 59 2.38 -0.57 4.66
CA LEU A 59 3.26 0.47 5.24
C LEU A 59 2.54 1.34 6.28
N LEU A 60 1.45 0.86 6.87
CA LEU A 60 0.77 1.60 7.94
C LEU A 60 1.72 1.80 9.12
N ASP A 61 1.80 3.04 9.61
CA ASP A 61 2.60 3.33 10.80
C ASP A 61 1.95 2.72 12.04
N PRO A 62 2.69 1.94 12.83
CA PRO A 62 2.18 1.46 14.11
C PRO A 62 1.79 2.65 15.01
N PRO A 63 0.69 2.54 15.77
CA PRO A 63 -0.15 1.37 16.01
C PRO A 63 -1.25 1.11 14.99
N GLY A 64 -1.29 1.82 13.86
CA GLY A 64 -2.27 1.59 12.81
C GLY A 64 -2.19 0.17 12.24
N ARG A 65 -3.35 -0.42 11.96
CA ARG A 65 -3.41 -1.79 11.46
C ARG A 65 -4.62 -2.02 10.58
N VAL A 66 -4.52 -2.99 9.69
CA VAL A 66 -5.67 -3.51 8.97
C VAL A 66 -6.45 -4.41 9.94
N ALA A 67 -7.63 -3.98 10.34
CA ALA A 67 -8.44 -4.70 11.31
C ALA A 67 -9.26 -5.81 10.66
N SER A 68 -9.72 -5.58 9.43
CA SER A 68 -10.49 -6.56 8.68
C SER A 68 -10.48 -6.22 7.20
N GLY A 69 -11.01 -7.10 6.38
CA GLY A 69 -11.03 -6.94 4.94
C GLY A 69 -9.93 -7.72 4.25
N GLU A 70 -9.92 -7.63 2.94
CA GLU A 70 -8.98 -8.38 2.11
C GLU A 70 -8.42 -7.48 1.02
N ILE A 71 -7.13 -7.69 0.71
CA ILE A 71 -6.44 -7.01 -0.38
C ILE A 71 -5.84 -8.07 -1.28
N TRP A 72 -6.25 -8.10 -2.55
CA TRP A 72 -5.81 -9.07 -3.53
C TRP A 72 -5.07 -8.38 -4.67
N LEU A 73 -3.89 -8.86 -4.98
CA LEU A 73 -3.12 -8.46 -6.16
C LEU A 73 -3.18 -9.63 -7.15
N GLY A 74 -4.04 -9.51 -8.17
CA GLY A 74 -4.37 -10.63 -9.02
C GLY A 74 -5.00 -11.76 -8.21
N GLU A 75 -4.38 -12.92 -8.21
CA GLU A 75 -4.86 -14.09 -7.47
C GLU A 75 -4.19 -14.24 -6.10
N ARG A 76 -3.29 -13.33 -5.73
CA ARG A 76 -2.55 -13.41 -4.49
C ARG A 76 -3.09 -12.43 -3.45
N ARG A 77 -3.48 -12.97 -2.29
CA ARG A 77 -3.87 -12.14 -1.15
C ARG A 77 -2.62 -11.57 -0.48
N ILE A 78 -2.55 -10.25 -0.34
CA ILE A 78 -1.36 -9.58 0.15
C ILE A 78 -1.49 -8.96 1.54
N ASP A 79 -2.71 -8.80 2.06
CA ASP A 79 -2.93 -8.20 3.38
C ASP A 79 -2.43 -9.07 4.54
N THR A 80 -2.22 -10.35 4.30
CA THR A 80 -1.74 -11.30 5.30
C THR A 80 -0.25 -11.61 5.21
N LEU A 81 0.46 -11.00 4.27
CA LEU A 81 1.87 -11.26 4.06
C LEU A 81 2.74 -10.58 5.14
N SER A 82 3.87 -11.22 5.45
CA SER A 82 4.87 -10.63 6.32
C SER A 82 5.54 -9.43 5.64
N GLN A 83 6.23 -8.60 6.43
CA GLN A 83 6.99 -7.48 5.85
C GLN A 83 8.07 -7.98 4.90
N ARG A 84 8.67 -9.11 5.19
CA ARG A 84 9.67 -9.74 4.30
C ARG A 84 9.08 -10.10 2.95
N GLU A 85 7.89 -10.68 2.94
CA GLU A 85 7.20 -11.03 1.70
C GLU A 85 6.73 -9.79 0.94
N MET A 86 6.19 -8.80 1.64
CA MET A 86 5.77 -7.53 1.04
C MET A 86 6.94 -6.78 0.42
N ARG A 87 8.13 -6.88 1.01
CA ARG A 87 9.32 -6.24 0.46
C ARG A 87 9.62 -6.71 -0.96
N LEU A 88 9.37 -7.97 -1.27
CA LEU A 88 9.58 -8.52 -2.60
C LEU A 88 8.53 -8.05 -3.62
N ILE A 89 7.36 -7.63 -3.13
CA ILE A 89 6.27 -7.12 -3.98
C ILE A 89 6.43 -5.62 -4.25
N ARG A 90 6.80 -4.86 -3.21
CA ARG A 90 6.97 -3.40 -3.33
C ARG A 90 8.09 -3.07 -4.31
N GLY A 91 7.80 -2.15 -5.21
CA GLY A 91 8.75 -1.70 -6.22
C GLY A 91 8.87 -2.60 -7.42
N LYS A 92 8.37 -3.83 -7.35
CA LYS A 92 8.37 -4.78 -8.47
C LYS A 92 6.97 -4.96 -9.04
N GLN A 93 6.00 -5.31 -8.21
CA GLN A 93 4.61 -5.52 -8.63
C GLN A 93 3.72 -4.32 -8.33
N ILE A 94 4.05 -3.56 -7.29
CA ILE A 94 3.36 -2.33 -6.93
C ILE A 94 4.38 -1.23 -6.74
N GLY A 95 4.25 -0.16 -7.49
CA GLY A 95 5.02 1.05 -7.28
C GLY A 95 4.16 2.12 -6.64
N ALA A 96 4.79 3.09 -5.97
CA ALA A 96 4.10 4.20 -5.34
C ALA A 96 4.86 5.50 -5.53
N VAL A 97 4.10 6.58 -5.74
CA VAL A 97 4.62 7.93 -5.72
C VAL A 97 3.93 8.65 -4.57
N PHE A 98 4.72 9.04 -3.57
CA PHE A 98 4.19 9.69 -2.38
C PHE A 98 3.99 11.18 -2.60
N GLN A 99 3.18 11.79 -1.73
CA GLN A 99 2.82 13.21 -1.84
C GLN A 99 4.05 14.13 -1.79
N ASP A 100 5.07 13.75 -1.04
CA ASP A 100 6.31 14.52 -0.94
C ASP A 100 7.49 13.70 -1.45
N PRO A 101 7.74 13.69 -2.78
CA PRO A 101 8.80 12.86 -3.35
C PRO A 101 10.20 13.29 -2.95
N LEU A 102 10.39 14.55 -2.49
CA LEU A 102 11.70 15.01 -2.02
C LEU A 102 12.13 14.30 -0.74
N MET A 103 11.16 13.81 0.05
CA MET A 103 11.42 13.08 1.30
C MET A 103 11.60 11.58 1.07
N SER A 104 11.43 11.10 -0.15
CA SER A 104 11.51 9.66 -0.43
C SER A 104 12.95 9.15 -0.54
N LEU A 105 13.93 10.03 -0.67
CA LEU A 105 15.34 9.69 -0.70
C LEU A 105 16.00 10.04 0.62
N ASN A 106 16.93 9.18 1.06
CA ASN A 106 17.70 9.43 2.27
C ASN A 106 18.83 10.43 1.95
N PRO A 107 18.85 11.64 2.55
CA PRO A 107 19.87 12.63 2.24
C PRO A 107 21.27 12.25 2.72
N LEU A 108 21.40 11.25 3.58
CA LEU A 108 22.69 10.78 4.09
C LEU A 108 23.36 9.78 3.15
N LEU A 109 22.64 9.27 2.14
CA LEU A 109 23.14 8.29 1.18
C LEU A 109 23.23 8.90 -0.22
N GLN A 110 24.14 8.38 -1.02
CA GLN A 110 24.24 8.79 -2.41
C GLN A 110 23.05 8.27 -3.20
N ILE A 111 22.58 9.06 -4.16
CA ILE A 111 21.45 8.69 -5.00
C ILE A 111 21.72 7.38 -5.74
N GLY A 112 22.93 7.21 -6.28
CA GLY A 112 23.31 6.00 -6.99
C GLY A 112 23.17 4.73 -6.14
N ASP A 113 23.57 4.80 -4.88
CA ASP A 113 23.48 3.67 -3.97
C ASP A 113 22.01 3.31 -3.69
N GLN A 114 21.15 4.30 -3.54
CA GLN A 114 19.72 4.08 -3.32
C GLN A 114 19.05 3.43 -4.54
N LEU A 115 19.39 3.87 -5.74
CA LEU A 115 18.89 3.28 -6.98
C LEU A 115 19.36 1.85 -7.15
N ILE A 116 20.64 1.58 -6.88
CA ILE A 116 21.22 0.25 -6.97
C ILE A 116 20.55 -0.70 -5.97
N GLU A 117 20.29 -0.25 -4.76
CA GLU A 117 19.60 -1.05 -3.75
C GLU A 117 18.22 -1.51 -4.23
N SER A 118 17.45 -0.60 -4.83
CA SER A 118 16.14 -0.93 -5.37
C SER A 118 16.26 -1.96 -6.51
N ILE A 119 17.20 -1.77 -7.41
CA ILE A 119 17.43 -2.68 -8.52
C ILE A 119 17.82 -4.07 -8.01
N ARG A 120 18.76 -4.15 -7.07
CA ARG A 120 19.24 -5.42 -6.52
C ARG A 120 18.18 -6.16 -5.71
N THR A 121 17.25 -5.43 -5.09
CA THR A 121 16.16 -6.04 -4.33
C THR A 121 15.22 -6.82 -5.24
N HIS A 122 15.02 -6.37 -6.48
CA HIS A 122 13.98 -6.91 -7.37
C HIS A 122 14.53 -7.63 -8.60
N LEU A 123 15.77 -7.45 -8.93
CA LEU A 123 16.40 -8.07 -10.11
C LEU A 123 17.59 -8.93 -9.70
N PRO A 124 17.88 -10.01 -10.47
CA PRO A 124 18.99 -10.92 -10.15
C PRO A 124 20.32 -10.36 -10.61
N LEU A 125 20.76 -9.30 -10.00
CA LEU A 125 22.04 -8.66 -10.32
C LEU A 125 23.08 -8.91 -9.23
#